data_34e8f5833a7d7ee8dd487e8712b0426c
#
_entry.id   34e8f5833a7d7ee8dd487e8712b0426c
#
_cell.length_a   1.000
_cell.length_b   1.000
_cell.length_c   1.000
_cell.angle_alpha   90.00
_cell.angle_beta   90.00
_cell.angle_gamma   90.00
#
_symmetry.space_group_name_H-M   'P 1'
#
loop_
_entity.id
_entity.type
_entity.pdbx_description
1 polymer ?
#
loop_
_entity_poly.entity_id
_entity_poly.type
_entity_poly.pdbx_seq_one_letter_code
_entity_poly.pdbx_strand_id
1 'polypeptide(L)'
;MEVLVKKTFELSDEEIVAIYALFEEVFGQKRDVATFRENYSNTPLGYSYHSILLNEEGDTVGFHSCMPFYYQRGNERFMVALGIDSMVKKAYRDYFSFHDMIVQCQKRLKEDGCVLRIGFPNDNSYPILKKGLKHRDVGKLTTYCMIRNIGAVKRRLAFLNIFSR
;
A
#
# COMPACT_ATOMS: atom_id res chain seq x y z
N MET A 1 6.05 -5.48 -20.09
CA MET A 1 5.88 -5.33 -18.61
C MET A 1 5.13 -6.52 -18.06
N GLU A 2 5.50 -7.01 -16.88
CA GLU A 2 4.93 -8.18 -16.21
C GLU A 2 4.48 -7.81 -14.79
N VAL A 3 3.40 -8.42 -14.29
CA VAL A 3 2.95 -8.26 -12.90
C VAL A 3 3.07 -9.59 -12.17
N LEU A 4 3.91 -9.61 -11.13
CA LEU A 4 4.02 -10.74 -10.21
C LEU A 4 3.15 -10.46 -8.98
N VAL A 5 2.42 -11.49 -8.49
CA VAL A 5 1.66 -11.39 -7.23
C VAL A 5 2.16 -12.42 -6.25
N LYS A 6 2.69 -11.96 -5.12
CA LYS A 6 3.31 -12.78 -4.08
C LYS A 6 2.77 -12.44 -2.69
N LYS A 7 2.78 -13.40 -1.78
CA LYS A 7 2.60 -13.16 -0.34
C LYS A 7 3.93 -12.75 0.29
N THR A 8 3.90 -12.08 1.45
CA THR A 8 5.11 -11.58 2.12
C THR A 8 6.22 -12.65 2.28
N PHE A 9 5.84 -13.89 2.59
CA PHE A 9 6.79 -14.99 2.77
C PHE A 9 7.29 -15.62 1.46
N GLU A 10 6.68 -15.28 0.32
CA GLU A 10 7.09 -15.73 -1.01
C GLU A 10 8.11 -14.76 -1.66
N LEU A 11 8.35 -13.58 -1.04
CA LEU A 11 9.30 -12.60 -1.55
C LEU A 11 10.74 -13.00 -1.21
N SER A 12 11.64 -12.87 -2.18
CA SER A 12 13.08 -12.94 -1.93
C SER A 12 13.61 -11.65 -1.28
N ASP A 13 14.81 -11.71 -0.72
CA ASP A 13 15.43 -10.53 -0.11
C ASP A 13 15.82 -9.50 -1.18
N GLU A 14 16.19 -9.94 -2.39
CA GLU A 14 16.48 -9.07 -3.53
C GLU A 14 15.23 -8.30 -3.98
N GLU A 15 14.07 -8.96 -4.03
CA GLU A 15 12.78 -8.31 -4.34
C GLU A 15 12.42 -7.27 -3.29
N ILE A 16 12.63 -7.56 -2.00
CA ILE A 16 12.39 -6.61 -0.91
C ILE A 16 13.30 -5.38 -1.04
N VAL A 17 14.58 -5.58 -1.35
CA VAL A 17 15.54 -4.49 -1.60
C VAL A 17 15.08 -3.62 -2.77
N ALA A 18 14.67 -4.24 -3.88
CA ALA A 18 14.17 -3.54 -5.06
C ALA A 18 12.88 -2.73 -4.76
N ILE A 19 11.94 -3.28 -3.98
CA ILE A 19 10.72 -2.59 -3.56
C ILE A 19 11.05 -1.36 -2.70
N TYR A 20 12.00 -1.45 -1.78
CA TYR A 20 12.37 -0.31 -0.94
C TYR A 20 13.23 0.72 -1.66
N ALA A 21 14.04 0.32 -2.65
CA ALA A 21 14.70 1.25 -3.57
C ALA A 21 13.66 2.04 -4.39
N LEU A 22 12.61 1.36 -4.89
CA LEU A 22 11.48 2.01 -5.54
C LEU A 22 10.76 2.98 -4.61
N PHE A 23 10.57 2.62 -3.33
CA PHE A 23 9.94 3.49 -2.34
C PHE A 23 10.75 4.77 -2.12
N GLU A 24 12.08 4.66 -1.98
CA GLU A 24 12.98 5.80 -1.83
C GLU A 24 12.94 6.71 -3.07
N GLU A 25 12.95 6.14 -4.28
CA GLU A 25 12.86 6.91 -5.54
C GLU A 25 11.52 7.67 -5.66
N VAL A 26 10.41 7.03 -5.29
CA VAL A 26 9.06 7.62 -5.48
C VAL A 26 8.72 8.65 -4.40
N PHE A 27 9.12 8.41 -3.15
CA PHE A 27 8.70 9.23 -2.00
C PHE A 27 9.84 10.05 -1.38
N GLY A 28 11.09 9.84 -1.80
CA GLY A 28 12.26 10.52 -1.24
C GLY A 28 12.56 10.13 0.22
N GLN A 29 12.06 9.00 0.68
CA GLN A 29 12.22 8.51 2.06
C GLN A 29 12.82 7.10 2.03
N LYS A 30 13.94 6.95 2.72
CA LYS A 30 14.58 5.64 2.90
C LYS A 30 13.84 4.85 3.99
N ARG A 31 13.53 3.60 3.69
CA ARG A 31 13.01 2.62 4.66
C ARG A 31 14.08 1.57 4.94
N ASP A 32 14.08 1.06 6.17
CA ASP A 32 14.97 -0.03 6.54
C ASP A 32 14.43 -1.36 6.01
N VAL A 33 15.21 -2.01 5.13
CA VAL A 33 14.87 -3.30 4.52
C VAL A 33 14.59 -4.37 5.58
N ALA A 34 15.28 -4.34 6.71
CA ALA A 34 15.07 -5.30 7.80
C ALA A 34 13.65 -5.25 8.38
N THR A 35 12.97 -4.09 8.29
CA THR A 35 11.60 -3.92 8.80
C THR A 35 10.52 -4.34 7.83
N PHE A 36 10.85 -4.69 6.58
CA PHE A 36 9.83 -5.01 5.56
C PHE A 36 8.92 -6.16 5.99
N ARG A 37 9.53 -7.28 6.34
CA ARG A 37 8.76 -8.49 6.72
C ARG A 37 7.90 -8.23 7.95
N GLU A 38 8.43 -7.52 8.94
CA GLU A 38 7.67 -7.13 10.13
C GLU A 38 6.46 -6.26 9.77
N ASN A 39 6.65 -5.21 8.96
CA ASN A 39 5.59 -4.29 8.57
C ASN A 39 4.44 -4.97 7.82
N TYR A 40 4.73 -5.95 6.96
CA TYR A 40 3.73 -6.61 6.14
C TYR A 40 3.27 -7.98 6.66
N SER A 41 3.95 -8.53 7.67
CA SER A 41 3.53 -9.75 8.37
C SER A 41 2.83 -9.47 9.70
N ASN A 42 2.90 -8.25 10.23
CA ASN A 42 2.15 -7.84 11.43
C ASN A 42 0.66 -7.63 11.10
N THR A 43 0.04 -8.68 10.60
CA THR A 43 -1.38 -8.74 10.21
C THR A 43 -2.02 -9.94 10.91
N PRO A 44 -3.35 -9.97 11.07
CA PRO A 44 -4.03 -11.12 11.68
C PRO A 44 -3.79 -12.46 10.98
N LEU A 45 -3.37 -12.44 9.69
CA LEU A 45 -3.04 -13.64 8.92
C LEU A 45 -1.53 -13.91 8.84
N GLY A 46 -0.68 -13.01 9.34
CA GLY A 46 0.78 -13.16 9.31
C GLY A 46 1.43 -12.84 7.97
N TYR A 47 0.69 -12.29 7.01
CA TYR A 47 1.21 -11.89 5.69
C TYR A 47 0.34 -10.83 5.01
N SER A 48 0.89 -10.21 3.98
CA SER A 48 0.18 -9.35 3.03
C SER A 48 0.38 -9.87 1.60
N TYR A 49 -0.46 -9.42 0.67
CA TYR A 49 -0.30 -9.67 -0.76
C TYR A 49 0.41 -8.49 -1.40
N HIS A 50 1.32 -8.78 -2.34
CA HIS A 50 2.13 -7.80 -3.02
C HIS A 50 2.03 -8.01 -4.53
N SER A 51 1.68 -6.97 -5.27
CA SER A 51 1.83 -6.93 -6.73
C SER A 51 3.07 -6.14 -7.06
N ILE A 52 3.98 -6.72 -7.82
CA ILE A 52 5.23 -6.13 -8.27
C ILE A 52 5.13 -5.98 -9.79
N LEU A 53 5.28 -4.77 -10.29
CA LEU A 53 5.36 -4.50 -11.73
C LEU A 53 6.82 -4.48 -12.16
N LEU A 54 7.15 -5.34 -13.11
CA LEU A 54 8.47 -5.42 -13.73
C LEU A 54 8.44 -4.81 -15.14
N ASN A 55 9.51 -4.08 -15.50
CA ASN A 55 9.75 -3.66 -16.87
C ASN A 55 10.28 -4.82 -17.76
N GLU A 56 10.65 -4.54 -18.99
CA GLU A 56 11.17 -5.55 -19.93
C GLU A 56 12.57 -6.06 -19.53
N GLU A 57 13.33 -5.26 -18.79
CA GLU A 57 14.65 -5.58 -18.24
C GLU A 57 14.57 -6.38 -16.92
N GLY A 58 13.36 -6.54 -16.35
CA GLY A 58 13.14 -7.22 -15.07
C GLY A 58 13.27 -6.34 -13.85
N ASP A 59 13.41 -5.01 -14.01
CA ASP A 59 13.49 -4.07 -12.89
C ASP A 59 12.12 -3.83 -12.27
N THR A 60 12.08 -3.66 -10.95
CA THR A 60 10.89 -3.27 -10.22
C THR A 60 10.55 -1.80 -10.47
N VAL A 61 9.43 -1.55 -11.16
CA VAL A 61 8.97 -0.21 -11.53
C VAL A 61 7.63 0.18 -10.90
N GLY A 62 6.94 -0.78 -10.28
CA GLY A 62 5.71 -0.54 -9.55
C GLY A 62 5.48 -1.54 -8.42
N PHE A 63 4.72 -1.12 -7.41
CA PHE A 63 4.38 -1.94 -6.25
C PHE A 63 3.02 -1.56 -5.70
N HIS A 64 2.27 -2.55 -5.26
CA HIS A 64 1.00 -2.38 -4.55
C HIS A 64 0.84 -3.50 -3.53
N SER A 65 0.35 -3.20 -2.34
CA SER A 65 0.07 -4.19 -1.31
C SER A 65 -1.39 -4.23 -0.90
N CYS A 66 -1.83 -5.40 -0.47
CA CYS A 66 -3.11 -5.62 0.19
C CYS A 66 -2.91 -6.40 1.50
N MET A 67 -3.36 -5.82 2.59
CA MET A 67 -3.33 -6.44 3.91
C MET A 67 -4.64 -7.20 4.15
N PRO A 68 -4.62 -8.55 4.29
CA PRO A 68 -5.81 -9.33 4.54
C PRO A 68 -6.16 -9.38 6.03
N PHE A 69 -7.45 -9.42 6.32
CA PHE A 69 -7.97 -9.62 7.66
C PHE A 69 -9.36 -10.25 7.61
N TYR A 70 -9.82 -10.78 8.74
CA TYR A 70 -11.15 -11.37 8.84
C TYR A 70 -12.16 -10.41 9.44
N TYR A 71 -13.31 -10.29 8.79
CA TYR A 71 -14.51 -9.74 9.37
C TYR A 71 -15.44 -10.85 9.82
N GLN A 72 -16.24 -10.56 10.83
CA GLN A 72 -17.30 -11.43 11.31
C GLN A 72 -18.65 -10.68 11.31
N ARG A 73 -19.66 -11.35 10.80
CA ARG A 73 -21.05 -10.90 10.86
C ARG A 73 -21.90 -12.04 11.38
N GLY A 74 -22.37 -11.92 12.62
CA GLY A 74 -23.01 -13.05 13.32
C GLY A 74 -22.02 -14.21 13.45
N ASN A 75 -22.40 -15.39 12.94
CA ASN A 75 -21.55 -16.58 12.93
C ASN A 75 -20.73 -16.74 11.63
N GLU A 76 -20.90 -15.86 10.65
CA GLU A 76 -20.16 -15.90 9.40
C GLU A 76 -18.85 -15.13 9.51
N ARG A 77 -17.75 -15.75 9.10
CA ARG A 77 -16.42 -15.14 9.01
C ARG A 77 -15.98 -15.09 7.56
N PHE A 78 -15.50 -13.93 7.10
CA PHE A 78 -15.06 -13.74 5.72
C PHE A 78 -13.80 -12.89 5.64
N MET A 79 -12.96 -13.17 4.66
CA MET A 79 -11.72 -12.46 4.42
C MET A 79 -12.00 -11.17 3.63
N VAL A 80 -11.41 -10.08 4.09
CA VAL A 80 -11.40 -8.76 3.46
C VAL A 80 -9.96 -8.30 3.32
N ALA A 81 -9.63 -7.52 2.30
CA ALA A 81 -8.30 -6.97 2.12
C ALA A 81 -8.30 -5.45 2.06
N LEU A 82 -7.37 -4.82 2.78
CA LEU A 82 -7.11 -3.39 2.73
C LEU A 82 -5.97 -3.10 1.75
N GLY A 83 -6.25 -2.32 0.70
CA GLY A 83 -5.22 -1.85 -0.23
C GLY A 83 -4.37 -0.75 0.41
N ILE A 84 -3.06 -0.95 0.38
CA ILE A 84 -2.05 -0.05 0.97
C ILE A 84 -0.86 0.11 0.03
N ASP A 85 -0.01 1.11 0.28
CA ASP A 85 1.31 1.32 -0.33
C ASP A 85 1.36 1.09 -1.85
N SER A 86 0.63 1.93 -2.58
CA SER A 86 0.67 1.89 -4.06
C SER A 86 1.67 2.90 -4.60
N MET A 87 2.60 2.46 -5.43
CA MET A 87 3.60 3.32 -6.06
C MET A 87 4.01 2.81 -7.44
N VAL A 88 4.34 3.74 -8.34
CA VAL A 88 4.88 3.46 -9.66
C VAL A 88 5.95 4.51 -9.97
N LYS A 89 7.09 4.13 -10.53
CA LYS A 89 8.13 5.06 -11.03
C LYS A 89 7.52 6.07 -11.99
N LYS A 90 7.95 7.31 -11.91
CA LYS A 90 7.37 8.42 -12.70
C LYS A 90 7.32 8.12 -14.21
N ALA A 91 8.35 7.49 -14.76
CA ALA A 91 8.45 7.14 -16.17
C ALA A 91 7.43 6.08 -16.63
N TYR A 92 6.92 5.27 -15.69
CA TYR A 92 5.98 4.17 -15.94
C TYR A 92 4.57 4.46 -15.41
N ARG A 93 4.30 5.72 -14.99
CA ARG A 93 2.98 6.12 -14.47
C ARG A 93 2.00 6.32 -15.61
N ASP A 94 1.34 5.26 -15.98
CA ASP A 94 0.18 5.27 -16.85
C ASP A 94 -1.02 4.59 -16.18
N TYR A 95 -2.16 4.67 -16.83
CA TYR A 95 -3.38 4.03 -16.35
C TYR A 95 -3.23 2.52 -16.27
N PHE A 96 -2.62 1.90 -17.28
CA PHE A 96 -2.56 0.45 -17.41
C PHE A 96 -1.66 -0.18 -16.36
N SER A 97 -0.48 0.39 -16.11
CA SER A 97 0.47 -0.09 -15.10
C SER A 97 -0.14 -0.20 -13.71
N PHE A 98 -0.84 0.85 -13.28
CA PHE A 98 -1.52 0.86 -11.99
C PHE A 98 -2.74 -0.07 -11.97
N HIS A 99 -3.54 -0.06 -13.03
CA HIS A 99 -4.72 -0.89 -13.20
C HIS A 99 -4.35 -2.39 -13.12
N ASP A 100 -3.35 -2.82 -13.87
CA ASP A 100 -2.97 -4.23 -13.96
C ASP A 100 -2.43 -4.77 -12.64
N MET A 101 -1.61 -4.02 -11.91
CA MET A 101 -1.18 -4.41 -10.56
C MET A 101 -2.37 -4.70 -9.65
N ILE A 102 -3.38 -3.82 -9.67
CA ILE A 102 -4.57 -3.98 -8.82
C ILE A 102 -5.42 -5.16 -9.26
N VAL A 103 -5.63 -5.34 -10.56
CA VAL A 103 -6.44 -6.44 -11.11
C VAL A 103 -5.80 -7.78 -10.81
N GLN A 104 -4.49 -7.94 -11.02
CA GLN A 104 -3.79 -9.19 -10.72
C GLN A 104 -3.81 -9.50 -9.22
N CYS A 105 -3.62 -8.49 -8.37
CA CYS A 105 -3.77 -8.65 -6.92
C CYS A 105 -5.18 -9.08 -6.53
N GLN A 106 -6.22 -8.47 -7.11
CA GLN A 106 -7.61 -8.84 -6.86
C GLN A 106 -7.92 -10.28 -7.30
N LYS A 107 -7.36 -10.71 -8.43
CA LYS A 107 -7.52 -12.09 -8.91
C LYS A 107 -6.97 -13.07 -7.89
N ARG A 108 -5.74 -12.90 -7.43
CA ARG A 108 -5.11 -13.76 -6.41
C ARG A 108 -5.87 -13.72 -5.08
N LEU A 109 -6.29 -12.54 -4.63
CA LEU A 109 -7.11 -12.41 -3.42
C LEU A 109 -8.42 -13.18 -3.52
N LYS A 110 -9.10 -13.12 -4.68
CA LYS A 110 -10.34 -13.85 -4.92
C LYS A 110 -10.13 -15.37 -4.93
N GLU A 111 -9.07 -15.84 -5.55
CA GLU A 111 -8.67 -17.26 -5.55
C GLU A 111 -8.44 -17.78 -4.13
N ASP A 112 -7.88 -16.95 -3.25
CA ASP A 112 -7.65 -17.26 -1.84
C ASP A 112 -8.88 -17.00 -0.94
N GLY A 113 -10.06 -16.68 -1.51
CA GLY A 113 -11.34 -16.54 -0.79
C GLY A 113 -11.62 -15.15 -0.24
N CYS A 114 -10.90 -14.11 -0.65
CA CYS A 114 -11.22 -12.73 -0.28
C CYS A 114 -12.50 -12.26 -0.99
N VAL A 115 -13.49 -11.84 -0.21
CA VAL A 115 -14.80 -11.44 -0.73
C VAL A 115 -14.95 -9.94 -0.96
N LEU A 116 -14.10 -9.13 -0.32
CA LEU A 116 -14.17 -7.68 -0.39
C LEU A 116 -12.78 -7.06 -0.30
N ARG A 117 -12.53 -6.07 -1.12
CA ARG A 117 -11.36 -5.20 -1.01
C ARG A 117 -11.81 -3.78 -0.67
N ILE A 118 -11.15 -3.18 0.31
CA ILE A 118 -11.36 -1.79 0.73
C ILE A 118 -10.08 -1.00 0.54
N GLY A 119 -10.17 0.33 0.53
CA GLY A 119 -9.01 1.21 0.43
C GLY A 119 -9.38 2.65 0.74
N PHE A 120 -8.35 3.43 1.06
CA PHE A 120 -8.43 4.87 1.32
C PHE A 120 -7.58 5.60 0.28
N PRO A 121 -8.11 5.80 -0.95
CA PRO A 121 -7.35 6.41 -2.02
C PRO A 121 -7.05 7.88 -1.74
N ASN A 122 -5.89 8.32 -2.20
CA ASN A 122 -5.56 9.74 -2.33
C ASN A 122 -6.08 10.30 -3.67
N ASP A 123 -5.92 11.60 -3.90
CA ASP A 123 -6.41 12.29 -5.10
C ASP A 123 -5.86 11.71 -6.41
N ASN A 124 -4.66 11.13 -6.40
CA ASN A 124 -4.05 10.53 -7.59
C ASN A 124 -4.65 9.15 -7.92
N SER A 125 -4.89 8.32 -6.91
CA SER A 125 -5.38 6.94 -7.10
C SER A 125 -6.91 6.86 -7.19
N TYR A 126 -7.63 7.81 -6.59
CA TYR A 126 -9.11 7.81 -6.56
C TYR A 126 -9.75 7.74 -7.95
N PRO A 127 -9.36 8.56 -8.96
CA PRO A 127 -9.98 8.50 -10.28
C PRO A 127 -9.83 7.12 -10.95
N ILE A 128 -8.67 6.47 -10.80
CA ILE A 128 -8.40 5.16 -11.38
C ILE A 128 -9.26 4.09 -10.70
N LEU A 129 -9.31 4.08 -9.36
CA LEU A 129 -10.13 3.15 -8.61
C LEU A 129 -11.62 3.33 -8.92
N LYS A 130 -12.08 4.58 -8.95
CA LYS A 130 -13.51 4.90 -9.15
C LYS A 130 -13.98 4.62 -10.57
N LYS A 131 -13.29 5.16 -11.57
CA LYS A 131 -13.71 5.10 -12.97
C LYS A 131 -13.22 3.82 -13.66
N GLY A 132 -11.95 3.45 -13.44
CA GLY A 132 -11.31 2.32 -14.09
C GLY A 132 -11.73 0.99 -13.48
N LEU A 133 -11.62 0.85 -12.17
CA LEU A 133 -11.90 -0.40 -11.46
C LEU A 133 -13.31 -0.46 -10.86
N LYS A 134 -14.15 0.57 -11.11
CA LYS A 134 -15.55 0.64 -10.69
C LYS A 134 -15.77 0.45 -9.18
N HIS A 135 -14.79 0.89 -8.37
CA HIS A 135 -14.91 0.87 -6.92
C HIS A 135 -16.07 1.76 -6.47
N ARG A 136 -16.78 1.33 -5.43
CA ARG A 136 -17.91 2.08 -4.85
C ARG A 136 -17.44 2.85 -3.62
N ASP A 137 -17.89 4.10 -3.52
CA ASP A 137 -17.71 4.89 -2.29
C ASP A 137 -18.67 4.35 -1.23
N VAL A 138 -18.10 4.04 -0.07
CA VAL A 138 -18.89 3.55 1.09
C VAL A 138 -18.95 4.57 2.21
N GLY A 139 -18.11 5.62 2.16
CA GLY A 139 -18.09 6.70 3.14
C GLY A 139 -16.93 7.64 2.93
N LYS A 140 -16.84 8.65 3.79
CA LYS A 140 -15.72 9.59 3.88
C LYS A 140 -15.13 9.49 5.28
N LEU A 141 -13.80 9.40 5.37
CA LEU A 141 -13.09 9.55 6.65
C LEU A 141 -12.70 11.01 6.84
N THR A 142 -13.07 11.57 7.97
CA THR A 142 -12.57 12.87 8.40
C THR A 142 -11.27 12.67 9.16
N THR A 143 -10.20 13.31 8.70
CA THR A 143 -8.91 13.29 9.39
C THR A 143 -8.86 14.46 10.36
N TYR A 144 -8.62 14.16 11.64
CA TYR A 144 -8.37 15.17 12.68
C TYR A 144 -6.87 15.20 12.96
N CYS A 145 -6.28 16.40 12.91
CA CYS A 145 -4.89 16.61 13.28
C CYS A 145 -4.80 17.37 14.60
N MET A 146 -4.13 16.79 15.59
CA MET A 146 -3.78 17.45 16.83
C MET A 146 -2.30 17.77 16.83
N ILE A 147 -1.95 19.07 16.83
CA ILE A 147 -0.57 19.52 16.88
C ILE A 147 -0.11 19.46 18.35
N ARG A 148 0.68 18.45 18.70
CA ARG A 148 1.27 18.31 20.05
C ARG A 148 2.60 19.04 20.21
N ASN A 149 3.28 19.33 19.10
CA ASN A 149 4.61 19.93 19.10
C ASN A 149 4.76 20.85 17.87
N ILE A 150 4.66 22.15 18.10
CA ILE A 150 4.74 23.18 17.04
C ILE A 150 6.14 23.21 16.41
N GLY A 151 7.19 22.93 17.16
CA GLY A 151 8.57 22.88 16.65
C GLY A 151 8.82 21.76 15.66
N ALA A 152 8.01 20.67 15.69
CA ALA A 152 8.07 19.62 14.69
C ALA A 152 7.46 20.07 13.34
N VAL A 153 6.55 21.05 13.35
CA VAL A 153 5.90 21.59 12.15
C VAL A 153 6.77 22.65 11.47
N LYS A 154 7.43 23.51 12.26
CA LYS A 154 8.37 24.52 11.76
C LYS A 154 9.57 24.63 12.71
N ARG A 155 10.78 24.32 12.22
CA ARG A 155 12.02 24.37 13.00
C ARG A 155 12.26 25.75 13.66
N ARG A 156 11.77 26.85 13.05
CA ARG A 156 11.85 28.22 13.61
C ARG A 156 10.94 28.44 14.81
N LEU A 157 9.98 27.57 15.07
CA LEU A 157 9.04 27.67 16.19
C LEU A 157 9.33 26.65 17.29
N ALA A 158 10.49 25.99 17.26
CA ALA A 158 10.88 24.98 18.26
C ALA A 158 10.93 25.54 19.70
N PHE A 159 11.19 26.83 19.85
CA PHE A 159 11.18 27.49 21.15
C PHE A 159 9.82 27.49 21.86
N LEU A 160 8.72 27.39 21.11
CA LEU A 160 7.37 27.30 21.66
C LEU A 160 7.07 25.98 22.36
N ASN A 161 7.89 24.95 22.15
CA ASN A 161 7.71 23.63 22.80
C ASN A 161 8.02 23.68 24.31
N ILE A 162 8.66 24.73 24.79
CA ILE A 162 8.97 24.93 26.23
C ILE A 162 7.68 25.03 27.07
N PHE A 163 6.56 25.42 26.46
CA PHE A 163 5.26 25.56 27.10
C PHE A 163 4.34 24.35 26.99
N SER A 164 4.80 23.24 26.42
CA SER A 164 3.98 22.04 26.16
C SER A 164 4.24 20.90 27.16
N ARG A 165 4.79 21.21 28.36
CA ARG A 165 4.94 20.21 29.44
C ARG A 165 3.75 20.25 30.39
#